data_b96fecdf1add1487393389d278cff993
#
_entry.id   b96fecdf1add1487393389d278cff993
#
_cell.length_a   1.000
_cell.length_b   1.000
_cell.length_c   1.000
_cell.angle_alpha   90.00
_cell.angle_beta   90.00
_cell.angle_gamma   90.00
#
_symmetry.space_group_name_H-M   'P 1'
#
loop_
_entity.id
_entity.type
_entity.pdbx_description
1 polymer ?
#
loop_
_entity_poly.entity_id
_entity_poly.type
_entity_poly.pdbx_seq_one_letter_code
_entity_poly.pdbx_strand_id
1 'polypeptide(L)'
;MRIIIIGAGRLGRALGILWKNQHEIVFFDRDEKVAQEAAAELGVAAVAAKEQLPEEAIVVLAVPGPVAAQALNTLAKLERPYAVLSVATALSRKQLDVATEEPLRSLGVKIVGQADHMAQGEHPVIVIDQGPEKLVALAKELFSSVGKTCVGVADVVTEINRIATQAALEAAVHIESTLRHKLDVCDPAVIQSAISQVAAGTLKAYAAGDLGPFARDIVRQLKKSSEGTA
;
A
#
# COMPACT_ATOMS: atom_id res chain seq x y z
N MET A 1 15.40 -10.21 11.24
CA MET A 1 15.88 -10.26 9.84
C MET A 1 16.39 -8.88 9.46
N ARG A 2 17.30 -8.80 8.48
CA ARG A 2 17.68 -7.51 7.88
C ARG A 2 16.83 -7.23 6.66
N ILE A 3 16.25 -6.03 6.59
CA ILE A 3 15.31 -5.63 5.53
C ILE A 3 15.79 -4.33 4.90
N ILE A 4 15.99 -4.35 3.61
CA ILE A 4 16.23 -3.16 2.79
C ILE A 4 14.90 -2.68 2.25
N ILE A 5 14.50 -1.46 2.56
CA ILE A 5 13.32 -0.82 1.97
C ILE A 5 13.80 0.15 0.90
N ILE A 6 13.52 -0.18 -0.37
CA ILE A 6 13.80 0.69 -1.51
C ILE A 6 12.57 1.56 -1.77
N GLY A 7 12.72 2.86 -1.55
CA GLY A 7 11.66 3.86 -1.55
C GLY A 7 11.28 4.27 -0.13
N ALA A 8 11.75 5.44 0.30
CA ALA A 8 11.51 6.01 1.62
C ALA A 8 10.32 7.00 1.64
N GLY A 9 9.37 6.84 0.71
CA GLY A 9 8.11 7.56 0.66
C GLY A 9 7.09 7.07 1.70
N ARG A 10 5.81 7.48 1.57
CA ARG A 10 4.75 7.14 2.54
C ARG A 10 4.67 5.65 2.87
N LEU A 11 4.61 4.78 1.86
CA LEU A 11 4.50 3.34 2.08
C LEU A 11 5.76 2.74 2.71
N GLY A 12 6.95 3.13 2.24
CA GLY A 12 8.21 2.66 2.81
C GLY A 12 8.36 3.06 4.28
N ARG A 13 8.01 4.31 4.64
CA ARG A 13 7.99 4.78 6.03
C ARG A 13 6.99 4.01 6.88
N ALA A 14 5.76 3.78 6.39
CA ALA A 14 4.75 2.99 7.10
C ALA A 14 5.25 1.57 7.41
N LEU A 15 5.85 0.90 6.43
CA LEU A 15 6.45 -0.43 6.64
C LEU A 15 7.62 -0.37 7.62
N GLY A 16 8.48 0.65 7.51
CA GLY A 16 9.58 0.88 8.46
C GLY A 16 9.08 1.05 9.90
N ILE A 17 8.01 1.82 10.12
CA ILE A 17 7.36 2.00 11.44
C ILE A 17 6.93 0.64 12.02
N LEU A 18 6.26 -0.19 11.20
CA LEU A 18 5.72 -1.47 11.62
C LEU A 18 6.79 -2.51 11.93
N TRP A 19 7.96 -2.42 11.27
CA TRP A 19 9.01 -3.44 11.34
C TRP A 19 10.21 -3.08 12.22
N LYS A 20 10.49 -1.80 12.49
CA LYS A 20 11.72 -1.35 13.15
C LYS A 20 12.01 -1.97 14.52
N ASN A 21 10.98 -2.41 15.24
CA ASN A 21 11.15 -3.01 16.57
C ASN A 21 11.45 -4.52 16.51
N GLN A 22 11.27 -5.16 15.35
CA GLN A 22 11.43 -6.61 15.17
C GLN A 22 12.54 -6.96 14.19
N HIS A 23 12.91 -6.01 13.33
CA HIS A 23 13.84 -6.22 12.22
C HIS A 23 14.84 -5.06 12.12
N GLU A 24 16.03 -5.35 11.59
CA GLU A 24 17.01 -4.33 11.21
C GLU A 24 16.60 -3.72 9.87
N ILE A 25 16.24 -2.44 9.88
CA ILE A 25 15.76 -1.73 8.68
C ILE A 25 16.87 -0.85 8.11
N VAL A 26 17.03 -0.92 6.78
CA VAL A 26 17.93 -0.06 6.01
C VAL A 26 17.13 0.59 4.89
N PHE A 27 17.02 1.91 4.89
CA PHE A 27 16.41 2.64 3.78
C PHE A 27 17.41 2.91 2.67
N PHE A 28 16.91 2.79 1.44
CA PHE A 28 17.55 3.29 0.24
C PHE A 28 16.53 4.01 -0.64
N ASP A 29 16.83 5.21 -1.07
CA ASP A 29 16.05 5.96 -2.05
C ASP A 29 17.01 6.61 -3.06
N ARG A 30 16.53 6.85 -4.29
CA ARG A 30 17.31 7.61 -5.29
C ARG A 30 17.61 9.04 -4.83
N ASP A 31 16.73 9.62 -4.01
CA ASP A 31 16.94 10.86 -3.29
C ASP A 31 17.46 10.50 -1.89
N GLU A 32 18.77 10.59 -1.74
CA GLU A 32 19.46 10.27 -0.48
C GLU A 32 18.87 11.02 0.71
N LYS A 33 18.47 12.28 0.51
CA LYS A 33 17.90 13.10 1.57
C LYS A 33 16.61 12.51 2.12
N VAL A 34 15.73 11.98 1.24
CA VAL A 34 14.48 11.34 1.62
C VAL A 34 14.75 10.07 2.43
N ALA A 35 15.77 9.28 2.05
CA ALA A 35 16.17 8.09 2.81
C ALA A 35 16.74 8.44 4.18
N GLN A 36 17.59 9.45 4.26
CA GLN A 36 18.19 9.93 5.52
C GLN A 36 17.14 10.52 6.48
N GLU A 37 16.19 11.31 5.98
CA GLU A 37 15.09 11.85 6.78
C GLU A 37 14.21 10.73 7.36
N ALA A 38 13.84 9.74 6.54
CA ALA A 38 13.07 8.60 7.00
C ALA A 38 13.82 7.78 8.05
N ALA A 39 15.12 7.56 7.85
CA ALA A 39 15.96 6.82 8.77
C ALA A 39 16.11 7.57 10.12
N ALA A 40 16.35 8.87 10.09
CA ALA A 40 16.46 9.70 11.28
C ALA A 40 15.15 9.74 12.07
N GLU A 41 14.00 9.90 11.39
CA GLU A 41 12.67 9.87 12.00
C GLU A 41 12.38 8.56 12.74
N LEU A 42 12.82 7.44 12.17
CA LEU A 42 12.51 6.11 12.70
C LEU A 42 13.61 5.53 13.60
N GLY A 43 14.79 6.16 13.67
CA GLY A 43 15.94 5.65 14.40
C GLY A 43 16.53 4.38 13.76
N VAL A 44 16.57 4.31 12.42
CA VAL A 44 17.09 3.18 11.65
C VAL A 44 18.20 3.64 10.69
N ALA A 45 18.79 2.71 9.92
CA ALA A 45 19.86 3.03 8.99
C ALA A 45 19.32 3.50 7.62
N ALA A 46 20.13 4.30 6.93
CA ALA A 46 20.00 4.57 5.50
C ALA A 46 21.37 4.47 4.83
N VAL A 47 21.36 4.14 3.53
CA VAL A 47 22.57 4.14 2.69
C VAL A 47 22.38 5.06 1.50
N ALA A 48 23.47 5.73 1.10
CA ALA A 48 23.46 6.70 -0.01
C ALA A 48 23.64 6.03 -1.38
N ALA A 49 24.35 4.89 -1.42
CA ALA A 49 24.68 4.19 -2.66
C ALA A 49 24.28 2.71 -2.58
N LYS A 50 23.89 2.16 -3.72
CA LYS A 50 23.48 0.75 -3.84
C LYS A 50 24.59 -0.24 -3.47
N GLU A 51 25.83 0.13 -3.67
CA GLU A 51 27.01 -0.66 -3.33
C GLU A 51 27.13 -0.87 -1.81
N GLN A 52 26.57 0.05 -1.02
CA GLN A 52 26.57 0.03 0.45
C GLN A 52 25.42 -0.83 1.03
N LEU A 53 24.51 -1.31 0.17
CA LEU A 53 23.44 -2.20 0.62
C LEU A 53 24.02 -3.45 1.29
N PRO A 54 23.42 -3.95 2.38
CA PRO A 54 23.85 -5.21 3.00
C PRO A 54 23.83 -6.38 2.01
N GLU A 55 24.81 -7.30 2.11
CA GLU A 55 24.91 -8.44 1.20
C GLU A 55 23.80 -9.48 1.43
N GLU A 56 23.44 -9.69 2.70
CA GLU A 56 22.38 -10.62 3.09
C GLU A 56 21.18 -9.84 3.67
N ALA A 57 20.10 -9.73 2.89
CA ALA A 57 18.88 -9.04 3.29
C ALA A 57 17.69 -9.46 2.44
N ILE A 58 16.50 -9.18 2.96
CA ILE A 58 15.26 -9.15 2.19
C ILE A 58 15.10 -7.73 1.61
N VAL A 59 14.82 -7.62 0.34
CA VAL A 59 14.56 -6.32 -0.31
C VAL A 59 13.06 -6.13 -0.49
N VAL A 60 12.53 -5.02 -0.01
CA VAL A 60 11.14 -4.60 -0.22
C VAL A 60 11.11 -3.40 -1.14
N LEU A 61 10.49 -3.54 -2.32
CA LEU A 61 10.35 -2.47 -3.30
C LEU A 61 9.07 -1.67 -3.02
N ALA A 62 9.22 -0.53 -2.36
CA ALA A 62 8.14 0.40 -2.01
C ALA A 62 8.14 1.67 -2.89
N VAL A 63 8.37 1.49 -4.19
CA VAL A 63 8.46 2.55 -5.21
C VAL A 63 7.40 2.36 -6.30
N PRO A 64 7.08 3.38 -7.12
CA PRO A 64 6.18 3.23 -8.25
C PRO A 64 6.61 2.14 -9.24
N GLY A 65 5.64 1.47 -9.89
CA GLY A 65 5.88 0.32 -10.78
C GLY A 65 7.02 0.48 -11.78
N PRO A 66 7.10 1.55 -12.58
CA PRO A 66 8.21 1.76 -13.51
C PRO A 66 9.58 1.87 -12.83
N VAL A 67 9.61 2.47 -11.64
CA VAL A 67 10.85 2.58 -10.84
C VAL A 67 11.23 1.24 -10.22
N ALA A 68 10.26 0.43 -9.82
CA ALA A 68 10.51 -0.91 -9.27
C ALA A 68 11.19 -1.83 -10.31
N ALA A 69 10.75 -1.80 -11.57
CA ALA A 69 11.40 -2.55 -12.64
C ALA A 69 12.87 -2.11 -12.85
N GLN A 70 13.14 -0.80 -12.81
CA GLN A 70 14.51 -0.27 -12.88
C GLN A 70 15.36 -0.68 -11.66
N ALA A 71 14.76 -0.69 -10.46
CA ALA A 71 15.44 -1.10 -9.25
C ALA A 71 15.85 -2.58 -9.30
N LEU A 72 15.01 -3.48 -9.84
CA LEU A 72 15.35 -4.88 -10.06
C LEU A 72 16.56 -5.03 -10.95
N ASN A 73 16.59 -4.36 -12.11
CA ASN A 73 17.74 -4.38 -13.02
C ASN A 73 19.03 -3.85 -12.35
N THR A 74 18.86 -2.89 -11.43
CA THR A 74 20.00 -2.35 -10.66
C THR A 74 20.49 -3.33 -9.62
N LEU A 75 19.58 -4.02 -8.93
CA LEU A 75 19.93 -5.03 -7.93
C LEU A 75 20.58 -6.27 -8.56
N ALA A 76 20.12 -6.69 -9.76
CA ALA A 76 20.71 -7.82 -10.49
C ALA A 76 22.21 -7.62 -10.77
N LYS A 77 22.61 -6.38 -11.07
CA LYS A 77 24.03 -6.03 -11.31
C LYS A 77 24.94 -6.13 -10.08
N LEU A 78 24.36 -6.24 -8.88
CA LEU A 78 25.13 -6.46 -7.65
C LEU A 78 25.48 -7.93 -7.44
N GLU A 79 24.91 -8.85 -8.24
CA GLU A 79 25.13 -10.30 -8.19
C GLU A 79 24.88 -10.92 -6.79
N ARG A 80 23.98 -10.30 -6.02
CA ARG A 80 23.62 -10.73 -4.67
C ARG A 80 22.29 -11.50 -4.70
N PRO A 81 22.17 -12.62 -3.95
CA PRO A 81 20.98 -13.48 -3.99
C PRO A 81 19.80 -12.93 -3.17
N TYR A 82 19.37 -11.71 -3.45
CA TYR A 82 18.29 -11.09 -2.69
C TYR A 82 16.94 -11.78 -2.93
N ALA A 83 16.19 -11.95 -1.84
CA ALA A 83 14.76 -12.20 -1.88
C ALA A 83 14.04 -10.83 -2.00
N VAL A 84 13.43 -10.56 -3.14
CA VAL A 84 12.80 -9.27 -3.44
C VAL A 84 11.27 -9.39 -3.33
N LEU A 85 10.66 -8.61 -2.44
CA LEU A 85 9.21 -8.53 -2.27
C LEU A 85 8.73 -7.18 -2.82
N SER A 86 7.98 -7.21 -3.91
CA SER A 86 7.50 -5.98 -4.56
C SER A 86 6.12 -5.59 -4.06
N VAL A 87 6.02 -4.45 -3.35
CA VAL A 87 4.74 -3.83 -2.98
C VAL A 87 4.27 -2.78 -3.99
N ALA A 88 4.97 -2.63 -5.11
CA ALA A 88 4.61 -1.75 -6.20
C ALA A 88 3.29 -2.20 -6.85
N THR A 89 2.17 -1.55 -6.52
CA THR A 89 0.82 -1.97 -6.96
C THR A 89 0.71 -2.03 -8.49
N ALA A 90 1.30 -1.09 -9.21
CA ALA A 90 1.24 -1.00 -10.67
C ALA A 90 2.25 -1.90 -11.42
N LEU A 91 3.09 -2.68 -10.72
CA LEU A 91 3.99 -3.65 -11.36
C LEU A 91 3.30 -5.02 -11.37
N SER A 92 2.87 -5.49 -12.54
CA SER A 92 2.21 -6.78 -12.68
C SER A 92 3.18 -7.94 -12.46
N ARG A 93 2.64 -9.13 -12.15
CA ARG A 93 3.42 -10.36 -12.00
C ARG A 93 4.29 -10.62 -13.23
N LYS A 94 3.72 -10.51 -14.43
CA LYS A 94 4.46 -10.71 -15.67
C LYS A 94 5.63 -9.73 -15.83
N GLN A 95 5.42 -8.46 -15.49
CA GLN A 95 6.47 -7.44 -15.53
C GLN A 95 7.55 -7.71 -14.48
N LEU A 96 7.15 -8.16 -13.30
CA LEU A 96 8.06 -8.54 -12.23
C LEU A 96 8.96 -9.72 -12.65
N ASP A 97 8.36 -10.77 -13.23
CA ASP A 97 9.09 -11.96 -13.69
C ASP A 97 10.09 -11.61 -14.80
N VAL A 98 9.70 -10.74 -15.76
CA VAL A 98 10.59 -10.28 -16.86
C VAL A 98 11.74 -9.42 -16.34
N ALA A 99 11.50 -8.59 -15.32
CA ALA A 99 12.51 -7.70 -14.76
C ALA A 99 13.42 -8.38 -13.72
N THR A 100 13.14 -9.65 -13.36
CA THR A 100 13.92 -10.41 -12.37
C THR A 100 14.90 -11.33 -13.08
N GLU A 101 16.17 -11.14 -12.81
CA GLU A 101 17.26 -11.97 -13.32
C GLU A 101 17.99 -12.66 -12.16
N GLU A 102 18.48 -13.89 -12.37
CA GLU A 102 19.32 -14.57 -11.38
C GLU A 102 20.57 -13.70 -11.04
N PRO A 103 21.00 -13.67 -9.78
CA PRO A 103 20.60 -14.54 -8.66
C PRO A 103 19.39 -14.03 -7.85
N LEU A 104 18.71 -12.99 -8.29
CA LEU A 104 17.52 -12.45 -7.61
C LEU A 104 16.36 -13.45 -7.65
N ARG A 105 15.51 -13.37 -6.63
CA ARG A 105 14.19 -14.03 -6.60
C ARG A 105 13.16 -13.02 -6.19
N SER A 106 12.10 -12.86 -6.96
CA SER A 106 11.09 -11.86 -6.67
C SER A 106 9.69 -12.43 -6.49
N LEU A 107 8.88 -11.73 -5.71
CA LEU A 107 7.49 -12.06 -5.46
C LEU A 107 6.66 -10.77 -5.33
N GLY A 108 5.48 -10.74 -5.97
CA GLY A 108 4.52 -9.68 -5.79
C GLY A 108 3.80 -9.79 -4.45
N VAL A 109 3.73 -8.69 -3.71
CA VAL A 109 3.02 -8.57 -2.44
C VAL A 109 2.22 -7.29 -2.50
N LYS A 110 0.92 -7.38 -2.74
CA LYS A 110 0.07 -6.21 -2.96
C LYS A 110 -0.80 -5.91 -1.74
N ILE A 111 -0.94 -4.63 -1.42
CA ILE A 111 -1.64 -4.15 -0.22
C ILE A 111 -2.98 -3.54 -0.65
N VAL A 112 -4.08 -4.07 -0.10
CA VAL A 112 -5.41 -3.46 -0.19
C VAL A 112 -5.56 -2.51 0.99
N GLY A 113 -5.03 -1.29 0.84
CA GLY A 113 -4.99 -0.33 1.94
C GLY A 113 -4.20 0.94 1.59
N GLN A 114 -4.14 1.84 2.55
CA GLN A 114 -3.43 3.12 2.45
C GLN A 114 -2.30 3.20 3.48
N ALA A 115 -1.17 3.76 3.07
CA ALA A 115 0.04 3.85 3.89
C ALA A 115 -0.17 4.62 5.19
N ASP A 116 -0.92 5.73 5.14
CA ASP A 116 -1.16 6.57 6.31
C ASP A 116 -2.01 5.86 7.38
N HIS A 117 -2.99 5.06 6.98
CA HIS A 117 -3.80 4.23 7.87
C HIS A 117 -2.97 3.09 8.48
N MET A 118 -2.08 2.47 7.69
CA MET A 118 -1.15 1.46 8.18
C MET A 118 -0.21 2.03 9.25
N ALA A 119 0.33 3.24 9.02
CA ALA A 119 1.18 3.93 10.00
C ALA A 119 0.44 4.25 11.31
N GLN A 120 -0.89 4.37 11.28
CA GLN A 120 -1.77 4.55 12.43
C GLN A 120 -2.20 3.24 13.10
N GLY A 121 -1.71 2.09 12.62
CA GLY A 121 -2.00 0.77 13.20
C GLY A 121 -3.22 0.06 12.60
N GLU A 122 -3.80 0.55 11.48
CA GLU A 122 -4.82 -0.21 10.76
C GLU A 122 -4.17 -1.38 9.99
N HIS A 123 -4.82 -2.54 10.03
CA HIS A 123 -4.33 -3.78 9.41
C HIS A 123 -5.04 -4.06 8.08
N PRO A 124 -4.41 -3.79 6.93
CA PRO A 124 -4.96 -4.07 5.60
C PRO A 124 -4.95 -5.56 5.26
N VAL A 125 -5.56 -5.93 4.14
CA VAL A 125 -5.37 -7.24 3.53
C VAL A 125 -4.15 -7.19 2.60
N ILE A 126 -3.29 -8.19 2.73
CA ILE A 126 -2.07 -8.37 1.93
C ILE A 126 -2.27 -9.57 1.00
N VAL A 127 -2.25 -9.34 -0.29
CA VAL A 127 -2.33 -10.40 -1.30
C VAL A 127 -0.93 -10.72 -1.80
N ILE A 128 -0.49 -11.96 -1.55
CA ILE A 128 0.82 -12.49 -1.94
C ILE A 128 0.63 -13.35 -3.18
N ASP A 129 1.40 -13.10 -4.24
CA ASP A 129 1.38 -13.94 -5.43
C ASP A 129 1.73 -15.39 -5.12
N GLN A 130 1.20 -16.29 -5.94
CA GLN A 130 1.71 -17.66 -5.98
C GLN A 130 3.16 -17.65 -6.48
N GLY A 131 4.01 -18.50 -5.91
CA GLY A 131 5.43 -18.53 -6.27
C GLY A 131 6.19 -19.60 -5.52
N PRO A 132 7.53 -19.56 -5.51
CA PRO A 132 8.35 -20.50 -4.77
C PRO A 132 7.94 -20.55 -3.29
N GLU A 133 7.70 -21.74 -2.77
CA GLU A 133 7.16 -21.95 -1.42
C GLU A 133 7.93 -21.19 -0.33
N LYS A 134 9.26 -21.24 -0.40
CA LYS A 134 10.14 -20.54 0.57
C LYS A 134 9.92 -19.01 0.53
N LEU A 135 9.73 -18.45 -0.66
CA LEU A 135 9.55 -17.01 -0.82
C LEU A 135 8.14 -16.58 -0.37
N VAL A 136 7.13 -17.41 -0.65
CA VAL A 136 5.76 -17.19 -0.15
C VAL A 136 5.71 -17.27 1.38
N ALA A 137 6.39 -18.25 1.98
CA ALA A 137 6.48 -18.39 3.43
C ALA A 137 7.15 -17.16 4.07
N LEU A 138 8.26 -16.70 3.49
CA LEU A 138 8.98 -15.50 3.92
C LEU A 138 8.08 -14.25 3.84
N ALA A 139 7.36 -14.09 2.74
CA ALA A 139 6.43 -12.97 2.56
C ALA A 139 5.30 -13.01 3.60
N LYS A 140 4.71 -14.19 3.86
CA LYS A 140 3.69 -14.37 4.90
C LYS A 140 4.22 -14.01 6.29
N GLU A 141 5.40 -14.50 6.65
CA GLU A 141 6.04 -14.21 7.94
C GLU A 141 6.22 -12.71 8.11
N LEU A 142 6.87 -12.05 7.14
CA LEU A 142 7.18 -10.62 7.23
C LEU A 142 5.92 -9.76 7.26
N PHE A 143 4.94 -10.03 6.39
CA PHE A 143 3.74 -9.21 6.28
C PHE A 143 2.63 -9.55 7.26
N SER A 144 2.74 -10.63 8.05
CA SER A 144 1.77 -10.98 9.10
C SER A 144 1.64 -9.90 10.18
N SER A 145 2.71 -9.15 10.44
CA SER A 145 2.72 -8.01 11.37
C SER A 145 2.07 -6.75 10.77
N VAL A 146 1.94 -6.68 9.45
CA VAL A 146 1.34 -5.55 8.73
C VAL A 146 -0.16 -5.71 8.60
N GLY A 147 -0.64 -6.92 8.30
CA GLY A 147 -2.06 -7.18 8.10
C GLY A 147 -2.39 -8.65 7.81
N LYS A 148 -3.64 -8.90 7.43
CA LYS A 148 -4.10 -10.25 7.09
C LYS A 148 -3.54 -10.67 5.73
N THR A 149 -2.69 -11.70 5.71
CA THR A 149 -2.12 -12.23 4.47
C THR A 149 -3.00 -13.30 3.82
N CYS A 150 -3.09 -13.28 2.49
CA CYS A 150 -3.67 -14.36 1.68
C CYS A 150 -2.80 -14.59 0.43
N VAL A 151 -2.81 -15.82 -0.09
CA VAL A 151 -2.11 -16.16 -1.33
C VAL A 151 -3.12 -16.21 -2.47
N GLY A 152 -2.81 -15.54 -3.57
CA GLY A 152 -3.72 -15.46 -4.72
C GLY A 152 -3.10 -14.71 -5.89
N VAL A 153 -3.95 -14.21 -6.79
CA VAL A 153 -3.53 -13.37 -7.91
C VAL A 153 -3.43 -11.93 -7.42
N ALA A 154 -2.21 -11.49 -7.06
CA ALA A 154 -2.01 -10.18 -6.46
C ALA A 154 -2.32 -9.02 -7.43
N ASP A 155 -2.24 -9.23 -8.74
CA ASP A 155 -2.50 -8.20 -9.75
C ASP A 155 -3.93 -7.61 -9.69
N VAL A 156 -4.90 -8.36 -9.15
CA VAL A 156 -6.28 -7.85 -8.96
C VAL A 156 -6.34 -6.67 -7.98
N VAL A 157 -5.37 -6.54 -7.08
CA VAL A 157 -5.31 -5.46 -6.08
C VAL A 157 -5.18 -4.09 -6.75
N THR A 158 -4.51 -4.01 -7.89
CA THR A 158 -4.41 -2.77 -8.67
C THR A 158 -5.80 -2.24 -9.03
N GLU A 159 -6.66 -3.12 -9.53
CA GLU A 159 -8.01 -2.75 -9.92
C GLU A 159 -8.92 -2.51 -8.70
N ILE A 160 -8.79 -3.31 -7.65
CA ILE A 160 -9.51 -3.08 -6.38
C ILE A 160 -9.20 -1.69 -5.83
N ASN A 161 -7.92 -1.33 -5.71
CA ASN A 161 -7.51 -0.02 -5.20
C ASN A 161 -7.98 1.12 -6.13
N ARG A 162 -7.92 0.91 -7.47
CA ARG A 162 -8.41 1.89 -8.45
C ARG A 162 -9.91 2.14 -8.29
N ILE A 163 -10.72 1.09 -8.26
CA ILE A 163 -12.18 1.18 -8.10
C ILE A 163 -12.53 1.89 -6.79
N ALA A 164 -11.93 1.45 -5.68
CA ALA A 164 -12.23 2.04 -4.37
C ALA A 164 -11.81 3.51 -4.30
N THR A 165 -10.64 3.87 -4.82
CA THR A 165 -10.16 5.25 -4.84
C THR A 165 -11.04 6.12 -5.72
N GLN A 166 -11.42 5.65 -6.91
CA GLN A 166 -12.28 6.38 -7.81
C GLN A 166 -13.64 6.66 -7.18
N ALA A 167 -14.31 5.64 -6.64
CA ALA A 167 -15.61 5.79 -5.99
C ALA A 167 -15.55 6.75 -4.78
N ALA A 168 -14.48 6.71 -3.98
CA ALA A 168 -14.29 7.61 -2.86
C ALA A 168 -14.13 9.08 -3.32
N LEU A 169 -13.34 9.30 -4.38
CA LEU A 169 -13.13 10.65 -4.93
C LEU A 169 -14.41 11.19 -5.60
N GLU A 170 -15.16 10.36 -6.34
CA GLU A 170 -16.46 10.74 -6.91
C GLU A 170 -17.43 11.16 -5.81
N ALA A 171 -17.51 10.40 -4.70
CA ALA A 171 -18.31 10.77 -3.55
C ALA A 171 -17.87 12.10 -2.93
N ALA A 172 -16.56 12.31 -2.74
CA ALA A 172 -16.03 13.55 -2.17
C ALA A 172 -16.36 14.78 -3.02
N VAL A 173 -16.14 14.69 -4.33
CA VAL A 173 -16.47 15.78 -5.29
C VAL A 173 -17.97 16.06 -5.31
N HIS A 174 -18.80 15.01 -5.29
CA HIS A 174 -20.26 15.17 -5.24
C HIS A 174 -20.73 15.84 -3.94
N ILE A 175 -20.18 15.46 -2.80
CA ILE A 175 -20.49 16.07 -1.49
C ILE A 175 -20.12 17.55 -1.52
N GLU A 176 -18.88 17.88 -1.93
CA GLU A 176 -18.43 19.28 -2.01
C GLU A 176 -19.34 20.12 -2.91
N SER A 177 -19.61 19.65 -4.13
CA SER A 177 -20.48 20.34 -5.08
C SER A 177 -21.90 20.53 -4.52
N THR A 178 -22.46 19.49 -3.90
CA THR A 178 -23.83 19.55 -3.34
C THR A 178 -23.91 20.54 -2.17
N LEU A 179 -22.95 20.53 -1.25
CA LEU A 179 -22.93 21.45 -0.12
C LEU A 179 -22.79 22.90 -0.58
N ARG A 180 -21.92 23.18 -1.56
CA ARG A 180 -21.73 24.54 -2.09
C ARG A 180 -22.95 25.06 -2.84
N HIS A 181 -23.55 24.25 -3.74
CA HIS A 181 -24.54 24.75 -4.68
C HIS A 181 -26.00 24.59 -4.20
N LYS A 182 -26.28 23.57 -3.35
CA LYS A 182 -27.68 23.37 -2.87
C LYS A 182 -27.91 23.90 -1.47
N LEU A 183 -26.89 23.96 -0.63
CA LEU A 183 -27.00 24.38 0.77
C LEU A 183 -26.28 25.70 1.08
N ASP A 184 -25.62 26.30 0.07
CA ASP A 184 -24.82 27.53 0.19
C ASP A 184 -23.76 27.47 1.29
N VAL A 185 -23.19 26.25 1.51
CA VAL A 185 -22.14 26.04 2.48
C VAL A 185 -20.80 26.42 1.85
N CYS A 186 -20.25 27.56 2.23
CA CYS A 186 -18.98 28.08 1.70
C CYS A 186 -17.80 27.81 2.61
N ASP A 187 -17.99 27.50 3.90
CA ASP A 187 -16.91 27.24 4.85
C ASP A 187 -16.16 25.94 4.50
N PRO A 188 -14.86 26.02 4.14
CA PRO A 188 -14.06 24.86 3.81
C PRO A 188 -13.97 23.83 4.94
N ALA A 189 -13.99 24.26 6.21
CA ALA A 189 -13.89 23.36 7.37
C ALA A 189 -15.14 22.46 7.50
N VAL A 190 -16.33 23.00 7.18
CA VAL A 190 -17.58 22.21 7.17
C VAL A 190 -17.54 21.16 6.07
N ILE A 191 -17.10 21.53 4.86
CA ILE A 191 -16.96 20.60 3.73
C ILE A 191 -15.92 19.52 4.05
N GLN A 192 -14.75 19.91 4.56
CA GLN A 192 -13.72 18.97 4.98
C GLN A 192 -14.25 17.98 6.03
N SER A 193 -14.96 18.45 7.03
CA SER A 193 -15.56 17.60 8.08
C SER A 193 -16.61 16.65 7.52
N ALA A 194 -17.47 17.11 6.60
CA ALA A 194 -18.47 16.26 5.94
C ALA A 194 -17.80 15.09 5.18
N ILE A 195 -16.70 15.34 4.50
CA ILE A 195 -15.97 14.30 3.77
C ILE A 195 -15.18 13.40 4.72
N SER A 196 -14.34 13.98 5.61
CA SER A 196 -13.36 13.23 6.40
C SER A 196 -13.97 12.54 7.62
N GLN A 197 -15.09 13.02 8.16
CA GLN A 197 -15.73 12.45 9.34
C GLN A 197 -17.02 11.71 8.97
N VAL A 198 -17.94 12.37 8.26
CA VAL A 198 -19.25 11.76 8.00
C VAL A 198 -19.15 10.71 6.90
N ALA A 199 -18.65 11.07 5.71
CA ALA A 199 -18.60 10.13 4.58
C ALA A 199 -17.61 8.99 4.84
N ALA A 200 -16.38 9.30 5.25
CA ALA A 200 -15.36 8.29 5.56
C ALA A 200 -15.80 7.37 6.71
N GLY A 201 -16.38 7.92 7.78
CA GLY A 201 -16.94 7.14 8.89
C GLY A 201 -18.08 6.22 8.45
N THR A 202 -18.97 6.71 7.58
CA THR A 202 -20.07 5.89 7.02
C THR A 202 -19.54 4.74 6.17
N LEU A 203 -18.52 4.97 5.32
CA LEU A 203 -17.89 3.90 4.54
C LEU A 203 -17.24 2.85 5.44
N LYS A 204 -16.54 3.25 6.51
CA LYS A 204 -15.98 2.32 7.50
C LYS A 204 -17.07 1.50 8.18
N ALA A 205 -18.14 2.12 8.64
CA ALA A 205 -19.29 1.44 9.26
C ALA A 205 -19.98 0.47 8.29
N TYR A 206 -20.14 0.85 7.02
CA TYR A 206 -20.67 -0.04 6.00
C TYR A 206 -19.79 -1.27 5.79
N ALA A 207 -18.48 -1.09 5.68
CA ALA A 207 -17.52 -2.20 5.52
C ALA A 207 -17.50 -3.14 6.73
N ALA A 208 -17.68 -2.60 7.93
CA ALA A 208 -17.77 -3.37 9.18
C ALA A 208 -19.15 -4.05 9.40
N GLY A 209 -20.17 -3.74 8.59
CA GLY A 209 -21.55 -4.19 8.81
C GLY A 209 -22.25 -3.52 10.01
N ASP A 210 -21.70 -2.42 10.51
CA ASP A 210 -22.18 -1.71 11.70
C ASP A 210 -22.83 -0.37 11.36
N LEU A 211 -23.86 -0.40 10.52
CA LEU A 211 -24.64 0.77 10.17
C LEU A 211 -25.77 1.02 11.16
N GLY A 212 -25.96 2.27 11.55
CA GLY A 212 -27.17 2.70 12.28
C GLY A 212 -28.47 2.61 11.45
N PRO A 213 -29.65 2.71 12.08
CA PRO A 213 -30.94 2.55 11.39
C PRO A 213 -31.11 3.47 10.17
N PHE A 214 -30.79 4.73 10.31
CA PHE A 214 -30.87 5.72 9.22
C PHE A 214 -30.04 5.33 7.99
N ALA A 215 -28.78 4.94 8.19
CA ALA A 215 -27.91 4.54 7.09
C ALA A 215 -28.36 3.21 6.44
N ARG A 216 -28.92 2.28 7.23
CA ARG A 216 -29.50 1.03 6.71
C ARG A 216 -30.69 1.30 5.79
N ASP A 217 -31.52 2.27 6.11
CA ASP A 217 -32.67 2.64 5.28
C ASP A 217 -32.22 3.25 3.95
N ILE A 218 -31.19 4.09 3.95
CA ILE A 218 -30.55 4.61 2.72
C ILE A 218 -30.03 3.46 1.86
N VAL A 219 -29.30 2.50 2.43
CA VAL A 219 -28.78 1.34 1.69
C VAL A 219 -29.90 0.52 1.05
N ARG A 220 -31.04 0.32 1.76
CA ARG A 220 -32.20 -0.39 1.18
C ARG A 220 -32.77 0.34 -0.02
N GLN A 221 -32.87 1.66 0.04
CA GLN A 221 -33.37 2.47 -1.07
C GLN A 221 -32.45 2.41 -2.28
N LEU A 222 -31.13 2.53 -2.06
CA LEU A 222 -30.13 2.45 -3.13
C LEU A 222 -30.14 1.09 -3.84
N LYS A 223 -30.25 -0.02 -3.09
CA LYS A 223 -30.33 -1.36 -3.69
C LYS A 223 -31.59 -1.58 -4.52
N LYS A 224 -32.76 -1.09 -4.06
CA LYS A 224 -34.01 -1.16 -4.83
C LYS A 224 -33.91 -0.37 -6.14
N SER A 225 -33.27 0.78 -6.13
CA SER A 225 -33.10 1.60 -7.34
C SER A 225 -32.17 0.95 -8.37
N SER A 226 -31.15 0.20 -7.93
CA SER A 226 -30.24 -0.53 -8.83
C SER A 226 -30.84 -1.79 -9.44
N GLU A 227 -31.76 -2.48 -8.74
CA GLU A 227 -32.47 -3.67 -9.25
C GLU A 227 -33.59 -3.32 -10.26
N GLY A 228 -34.11 -2.08 -10.22
CA GLY A 228 -35.13 -1.61 -11.17
C GLY A 228 -34.57 -1.08 -12.49
N THR A 229 -33.24 -1.03 -12.66
CA THR A 229 -32.56 -0.48 -13.85
C THR A 229 -31.83 -1.57 -14.65
N ALA A 230 -31.86 -2.84 -14.25
CA ALA A 230 -31.35 -4.01 -14.93
C ALA A 230 -32.51 -4.77 -15.60
#